data_55e02a7553664fd919595b28b1672177
#
_entry.id   55e02a7553664fd919595b28b1672177
#
_cell.length_a   1.000
_cell.length_b   1.000
_cell.length_c   1.000
_cell.angle_alpha   90.00
_cell.angle_beta   90.00
_cell.angle_gamma   90.00
#
_symmetry.space_group_name_H-M   'P 1'
#
loop_
_entity.id
_entity.type
_entity.pdbx_description
1 polymer ?
#
loop_
_entity_poly.entity_id
_entity_poly.type
_entity_poly.pdbx_seq_one_letter_code
_entity_poly.pdbx_strand_id
1 'polypeptide(L)'
;MGWSRPALDFLKIRFSWGKNGSVAPLGNYSYGSIIGPFAASNYGWGQWNNAVWTWDTNQSGNYKWYNGNGPTTMGNKDLGWETMTQWDLGFDARLFNDRLSIGFDYFHKTTDGLLVYGVVPTLSLGGVTSPINAGGVLNEGVELDLGWRDNIGDFSYSINANISTLRNKVTKLHPSVPIINGTQFSNITVTRFEVGEKVWHFYGYDYAGVDPETGRALYWVNRDGKRVTSDVPEESDKTNIGDAIPDVTLGLNISLAWKGIDFNVNGSGQFGNQMFMCIQRQDRLTSNRMKDVFYTDRWSESNRSGSIPAAIAINQGTDAERYLFSSAMVTDASFFKIRQIQLGYTIPRSVTRKIFVENFRAYVSLDDFFTITKYKGLDPEVSAGTGSSQGLDLGGYPITRKVSVGFNITF
;
A
#
# COMPACT_ATOMS: atom_id res chain seq x y z
N MET A 1 20.88 -53.38 17.68
CA MET A 1 19.63 -52.81 17.12
C MET A 1 19.71 -51.30 17.35
N GLY A 2 20.10 -50.58 16.31
CA GLY A 2 20.15 -49.12 16.35
C GLY A 2 18.75 -48.57 16.29
N TRP A 3 18.26 -47.98 17.35
CA TRP A 3 17.07 -47.15 17.32
C TRP A 3 17.37 -45.95 16.40
N SER A 4 16.73 -45.95 15.23
CA SER A 4 16.74 -44.76 14.42
C SER A 4 16.12 -43.63 15.26
N ARG A 5 16.89 -42.56 15.53
CA ARG A 5 16.36 -41.37 16.22
C ARG A 5 15.14 -40.92 15.45
N PRO A 6 14.03 -40.58 16.12
CA PRO A 6 12.87 -40.04 15.42
C PRO A 6 13.30 -38.83 14.64
N ALA A 7 12.75 -38.65 13.43
CA ALA A 7 13.07 -37.48 12.60
C ALA A 7 12.62 -36.19 13.25
N LEU A 8 11.68 -36.26 14.20
CA LEU A 8 11.14 -35.12 14.95
C LEU A 8 11.93 -34.92 16.24
N ASP A 9 12.63 -33.79 16.35
CA ASP A 9 13.42 -33.42 17.51
C ASP A 9 12.63 -32.56 18.51
N PHE A 10 11.72 -31.74 17.98
CA PHE A 10 10.91 -30.82 18.78
C PHE A 10 9.59 -30.52 18.09
N LEU A 11 8.51 -30.46 18.87
CA LEU A 11 7.20 -29.98 18.44
C LEU A 11 6.57 -29.17 19.57
N LYS A 12 6.12 -27.98 19.24
CA LYS A 12 5.34 -27.10 20.12
C LYS A 12 4.12 -26.59 19.39
N ILE A 13 2.95 -26.79 19.95
CA ILE A 13 1.70 -26.21 19.45
C ILE A 13 1.44 -24.92 20.23
N ARG A 14 0.99 -23.90 19.54
CA ARG A 14 0.70 -22.57 20.09
C ARG A 14 -0.73 -22.18 19.78
N PHE A 15 -1.39 -21.61 20.75
CA PHE A 15 -2.67 -20.91 20.56
C PHE A 15 -2.63 -19.61 21.36
N SER A 16 -3.02 -18.53 20.75
CA SER A 16 -3.20 -17.26 21.43
C SER A 16 -4.55 -16.64 21.06
N TRP A 17 -5.10 -15.89 22.01
CA TRP A 17 -6.28 -15.08 21.82
C TRP A 17 -6.13 -13.80 22.61
N GLY A 18 -6.52 -12.68 22.02
CA GLY A 18 -6.47 -11.39 22.68
C GLY A 18 -7.45 -10.38 22.10
N LYS A 19 -7.84 -9.43 22.94
CA LYS A 19 -8.66 -8.28 22.55
C LYS A 19 -8.01 -7.00 23.03
N ASN A 20 -7.74 -6.08 22.11
CA ASN A 20 -7.13 -4.78 22.37
C ASN A 20 -8.09 -3.66 21.96
N GLY A 21 -8.09 -2.55 22.72
CA GLY A 21 -8.78 -1.33 22.36
C GLY A 21 -7.81 -0.26 21.87
N SER A 22 -8.26 0.57 20.94
CA SER A 22 -7.50 1.72 20.42
C SER A 22 -8.39 2.94 20.30
N VAL A 23 -7.82 4.11 20.56
CA VAL A 23 -8.40 5.43 20.30
C VAL A 23 -7.45 6.27 19.43
N ALA A 24 -6.44 5.65 18.84
CA ALA A 24 -5.36 6.32 18.12
C ALA A 24 -5.81 7.32 17.04
N PRO A 25 -6.91 7.10 16.28
CA PRO A 25 -7.40 8.07 15.32
C PRO A 25 -8.05 9.32 15.92
N LEU A 26 -8.34 9.30 17.22
CA LEU A 26 -9.04 10.38 17.89
C LEU A 26 -8.08 11.36 18.55
N GLY A 27 -8.38 12.64 18.41
CA GLY A 27 -7.76 13.67 19.24
C GLY A 27 -8.29 13.65 20.68
N ASN A 28 -7.66 14.43 21.56
CA ASN A 28 -8.14 14.61 22.91
C ASN A 28 -9.56 15.24 22.90
N TYR A 29 -10.43 14.76 23.80
CA TYR A 29 -11.81 15.28 23.98
C TYR A 29 -12.74 15.14 22.77
N SER A 30 -12.50 14.16 21.89
CA SER A 30 -13.33 13.93 20.70
C SER A 30 -14.81 13.61 20.98
N TYR A 31 -15.16 13.30 22.23
CA TYR A 31 -16.55 13.17 22.70
C TYR A 31 -17.26 14.53 22.88
N GLY A 32 -16.50 15.63 22.93
CA GLY A 32 -17.01 16.99 23.07
C GLY A 32 -17.04 17.73 21.74
N SER A 33 -17.97 18.67 21.60
CA SER A 33 -17.95 19.57 20.43
C SER A 33 -16.84 20.59 20.58
N ILE A 34 -16.09 20.80 19.50
CA ILE A 34 -15.01 21.79 19.43
C ILE A 34 -15.52 23.03 18.70
N ILE A 35 -15.41 24.17 19.37
CA ILE A 35 -15.66 25.49 18.75
C ILE A 35 -14.33 26.11 18.39
N GLY A 36 -14.19 26.49 17.15
CA GLY A 36 -13.00 27.13 16.64
C GLY A 36 -13.30 28.21 15.61
N PRO A 37 -12.29 28.97 15.16
CA PRO A 37 -12.49 29.90 14.06
C PRO A 37 -13.00 29.11 12.84
N PHE A 38 -14.01 29.63 12.19
CA PHE A 38 -14.47 29.05 10.91
C PHE A 38 -13.32 29.16 9.93
N ALA A 39 -12.72 27.99 9.60
CA ALA A 39 -11.89 27.93 8.41
C ALA A 39 -12.77 28.27 7.21
N ALA A 40 -12.35 29.17 6.36
CA ALA A 40 -13.05 29.54 5.14
C ALA A 40 -13.29 28.27 4.32
N SER A 41 -14.46 27.67 4.45
CA SER A 41 -14.85 26.53 3.64
C SER A 41 -15.14 27.07 2.24
N ASN A 42 -14.66 26.34 1.24
CA ASN A 42 -14.79 26.56 -0.19
C ASN A 42 -16.25 26.66 -0.68
N TYR A 43 -16.95 27.71 -0.32
CA TYR A 43 -18.12 28.12 -1.09
C TYR A 43 -17.60 29.01 -2.22
N GLY A 44 -17.66 28.50 -3.43
CA GLY A 44 -17.08 29.04 -4.63
C GLY A 44 -17.68 30.35 -5.14
N TRP A 45 -17.56 31.41 -4.39
CA TRP A 45 -17.75 32.79 -4.81
C TRP A 45 -16.82 33.68 -3.98
N GLY A 46 -15.61 33.87 -4.44
CA GLY A 46 -14.64 34.81 -3.85
C GLY A 46 -14.16 34.37 -2.46
N GLN A 47 -12.89 34.56 -2.16
CA GLN A 47 -12.30 34.33 -0.84
C GLN A 47 -12.90 35.30 0.19
N TRP A 48 -14.10 35.01 0.63
CA TRP A 48 -14.68 35.64 1.80
C TRP A 48 -14.23 34.82 3.00
N ASN A 49 -13.17 35.27 3.66
CA ASN A 49 -12.90 34.79 5.00
C ASN A 49 -14.19 34.89 5.80
N ASN A 50 -14.48 33.91 6.65
CA ASN A 50 -15.65 33.89 7.55
C ASN A 50 -15.58 35.03 8.60
N ALA A 51 -15.30 36.21 8.15
CA ALA A 51 -15.26 37.42 8.94
C ALA A 51 -16.64 38.06 8.89
N VAL A 52 -17.25 38.29 10.04
CA VAL A 52 -18.43 39.14 10.14
C VAL A 52 -18.02 40.57 9.93
N TRP A 53 -18.61 41.22 8.94
CA TRP A 53 -18.45 42.65 8.78
C TRP A 53 -19.06 43.34 9.99
N THR A 54 -18.22 43.96 10.82
CA THR A 54 -18.73 44.89 11.83
C THR A 54 -18.34 46.28 11.41
N TRP A 55 -19.32 47.17 11.38
CA TRP A 55 -19.10 48.58 11.18
C TRP A 55 -18.37 49.13 12.41
N ASP A 56 -17.17 49.68 12.24
CA ASP A 56 -16.50 50.34 13.32
C ASP A 56 -17.21 51.68 13.57
N THR A 57 -17.89 51.80 14.73
CA THR A 57 -18.58 53.00 15.14
C THR A 57 -17.67 54.17 15.49
N ASN A 58 -16.32 53.99 15.41
CA ASN A 58 -15.36 55.03 15.78
C ASN A 58 -14.91 55.91 14.62
N GLN A 59 -15.71 56.06 13.56
CA GLN A 59 -15.54 57.07 12.48
C GLN A 59 -14.20 57.13 11.76
N SER A 60 -13.29 56.17 11.93
CA SER A 60 -11.99 56.18 11.28
C SER A 60 -11.99 55.56 9.87
N GLY A 61 -13.13 55.11 9.36
CA GLY A 61 -13.24 54.49 8.02
C GLY A 61 -12.51 53.15 7.84
N ASN A 62 -11.96 52.61 8.90
CA ASN A 62 -11.26 51.32 8.87
C ASN A 62 -12.23 50.20 9.25
N TYR A 63 -12.41 49.24 8.33
CA TYR A 63 -13.17 48.02 8.61
C TYR A 63 -12.31 47.07 9.43
N LYS A 64 -12.80 46.67 10.58
CA LYS A 64 -12.16 45.63 11.40
C LYS A 64 -12.82 44.31 11.18
N TRP A 65 -12.04 43.35 10.76
CA TRP A 65 -12.50 42.00 10.53
C TRP A 65 -12.46 41.20 11.84
N TYR A 66 -13.57 40.58 12.20
CA TYR A 66 -13.62 39.65 13.32
C TYR A 66 -13.91 38.25 12.78
N ASN A 67 -13.07 37.32 13.10
CA ASN A 67 -13.30 35.92 12.73
C ASN A 67 -14.50 35.40 13.53
N GLY A 68 -15.50 34.88 12.84
CA GLY A 68 -16.59 34.14 13.48
C GLY A 68 -16.07 32.80 14.01
N ASN A 69 -16.58 32.38 15.16
CA ASN A 69 -16.33 31.05 15.72
C ASN A 69 -17.60 30.21 15.61
N GLY A 70 -17.40 28.94 15.31
CA GLY A 70 -18.49 27.97 15.25
C GLY A 70 -18.00 26.56 15.53
N PRO A 71 -18.90 25.57 15.62
CA PRO A 71 -18.49 24.19 15.79
C PRO A 71 -17.66 23.72 14.59
N THR A 72 -16.43 23.26 14.85
CA THR A 72 -15.55 22.67 13.86
C THR A 72 -15.64 21.13 13.87
N THR A 73 -16.05 20.58 15.01
CA THR A 73 -16.30 19.15 15.17
C THR A 73 -17.47 18.98 16.14
N MET A 74 -18.42 18.13 15.79
CA MET A 74 -19.49 17.72 16.71
C MET A 74 -19.03 16.55 17.57
N GLY A 75 -19.20 16.67 18.86
CA GLY A 75 -18.94 15.58 19.79
C GLY A 75 -19.95 14.44 19.64
N ASN A 76 -19.48 13.22 19.83
CA ASN A 76 -20.32 12.04 19.88
C ASN A 76 -20.20 11.37 21.26
N LYS A 77 -21.31 11.35 22.01
CA LYS A 77 -21.36 10.75 23.35
C LYS A 77 -21.35 9.23 23.33
N ASP A 78 -21.73 8.63 22.20
CA ASP A 78 -21.77 7.17 22.00
C ASP A 78 -20.46 6.63 21.44
N LEU A 79 -19.42 7.46 21.43
CA LEU A 79 -18.11 7.10 20.91
C LEU A 79 -17.47 6.03 21.78
N GLY A 80 -17.25 4.87 21.19
CA GLY A 80 -16.54 3.74 21.81
C GLY A 80 -15.13 3.58 21.29
N TRP A 81 -14.39 2.67 21.91
CA TRP A 81 -13.06 2.27 21.44
C TRP A 81 -13.17 1.45 20.15
N GLU A 82 -12.26 1.68 19.25
CA GLU A 82 -11.97 0.71 18.20
C GLU A 82 -11.41 -0.56 18.86
N THR A 83 -11.99 -1.70 18.60
CA THR A 83 -11.59 -2.97 19.21
C THR A 83 -11.03 -3.93 18.18
N MET A 84 -9.87 -4.47 18.49
CA MET A 84 -9.22 -5.49 17.69
C MET A 84 -9.26 -6.80 18.46
N THR A 85 -9.84 -7.82 17.86
CA THR A 85 -9.85 -9.19 18.38
C THR A 85 -9.03 -10.06 17.45
N GLN A 86 -8.05 -10.77 18.00
CA GLN A 86 -7.18 -11.66 17.25
C GLN A 86 -7.09 -13.01 17.95
N TRP A 87 -7.02 -14.05 17.16
CA TRP A 87 -6.59 -15.37 17.60
C TRP A 87 -5.64 -15.98 16.58
N ASP A 88 -4.69 -16.75 17.09
CA ASP A 88 -3.64 -17.37 16.33
C ASP A 88 -3.53 -18.85 16.73
N LEU A 89 -3.38 -19.72 15.75
CA LEU A 89 -3.10 -21.14 15.94
C LEU A 89 -1.86 -21.52 15.13
N GLY A 90 -0.86 -22.04 15.81
CA GLY A 90 0.38 -22.38 15.12
C GLY A 90 1.13 -23.53 15.76
N PHE A 91 2.21 -23.93 15.10
CA PHE A 91 3.17 -24.87 15.65
C PHE A 91 4.60 -24.54 15.23
N ASP A 92 5.55 -24.90 16.09
CA ASP A 92 6.98 -24.92 15.81
C ASP A 92 7.45 -26.37 15.80
N ALA A 93 8.16 -26.78 14.76
CA ALA A 93 8.76 -28.10 14.67
C ALA A 93 10.25 -28.01 14.31
N ARG A 94 11.05 -28.91 14.86
CA ARG A 94 12.44 -29.12 14.48
C ARG A 94 12.65 -30.59 14.16
N LEU A 95 13.35 -30.84 13.05
CA LEU A 95 13.53 -32.18 12.51
C LEU A 95 14.99 -32.39 12.09
N PHE A 96 15.37 -33.66 11.97
CA PHE A 96 16.66 -34.08 11.44
C PHE A 96 17.87 -33.57 12.24
N ASN A 97 17.83 -33.65 13.56
CA ASN A 97 18.84 -33.11 14.49
C ASN A 97 18.95 -31.59 14.35
N ASP A 98 17.83 -30.89 14.46
CA ASP A 98 17.71 -29.42 14.34
C ASP A 98 18.16 -28.83 13.01
N ARG A 99 18.25 -29.64 11.93
CA ARG A 99 18.61 -29.13 10.61
C ARG A 99 17.45 -28.41 9.94
N LEU A 100 16.25 -28.97 10.03
CA LEU A 100 15.03 -28.36 9.50
C LEU A 100 14.21 -27.75 10.64
N SER A 101 13.91 -26.47 10.53
CA SER A 101 12.95 -25.75 11.37
C SER A 101 11.72 -25.37 10.56
N ILE A 102 10.55 -25.58 11.12
CA ILE A 102 9.25 -25.22 10.52
C ILE A 102 8.48 -24.43 11.56
N GLY A 103 8.07 -23.23 11.25
CA GLY A 103 7.08 -22.44 11.96
C GLY A 103 5.85 -22.29 11.10
N PHE A 104 4.68 -22.56 11.62
CA PHE A 104 3.42 -22.35 10.93
C PHE A 104 2.45 -21.65 11.86
N ASP A 105 1.78 -20.62 11.35
CA ASP A 105 0.73 -19.91 12.04
C ASP A 105 -0.43 -19.61 11.10
N TYR A 106 -1.63 -19.80 11.60
CA TYR A 106 -2.84 -19.24 11.02
C TYR A 106 -3.35 -18.16 11.96
N PHE A 107 -3.51 -16.94 11.45
CA PHE A 107 -4.05 -15.82 12.21
C PHE A 107 -5.40 -15.38 11.68
N HIS A 108 -6.24 -14.93 12.59
CA HIS A 108 -7.53 -14.31 12.28
C HIS A 108 -7.72 -13.09 13.17
N LYS A 109 -7.80 -11.92 12.55
CA LYS A 109 -7.86 -10.63 13.21
C LYS A 109 -9.04 -9.83 12.69
N THR A 110 -9.96 -9.48 13.57
CA THR A 110 -11.07 -8.57 13.29
C THR A 110 -10.86 -7.24 13.99
N THR A 111 -11.08 -6.16 13.28
CA THR A 111 -11.17 -4.82 13.85
C THR A 111 -12.62 -4.39 13.78
N ASP A 112 -13.20 -4.02 14.91
CA ASP A 112 -14.58 -3.59 15.04
C ASP A 112 -14.66 -2.18 15.62
N GLY A 113 -15.69 -1.44 15.19
CA GLY A 113 -15.87 -0.07 15.61
C GLY A 113 -14.79 0.87 15.10
N LEU A 114 -14.30 0.63 13.87
CA LEU A 114 -13.31 1.48 13.22
C LEU A 114 -13.75 2.94 13.30
N LEU A 115 -12.86 3.78 13.81
CA LEU A 115 -13.12 5.20 14.05
C LEU A 115 -12.94 6.00 12.77
N VAL A 116 -14.01 6.59 12.29
CA VAL A 116 -14.01 7.46 11.11
C VAL A 116 -14.75 8.76 11.42
N TYR A 117 -14.45 9.80 10.66
CA TYR A 117 -15.19 11.04 10.73
C TYR A 117 -16.36 10.98 9.76
N GLY A 118 -17.56 10.77 10.29
CA GLY A 118 -18.81 10.82 9.54
C GLY A 118 -19.24 12.27 9.28
N VAL A 119 -19.85 12.53 8.12
CA VAL A 119 -20.43 13.83 7.80
C VAL A 119 -21.76 13.97 8.52
N VAL A 120 -21.89 14.96 9.40
CA VAL A 120 -23.17 15.32 9.99
C VAL A 120 -24.02 16.03 8.93
N PRO A 121 -25.33 15.74 8.82
CA PRO A 121 -26.21 16.41 7.86
C PRO A 121 -26.09 17.92 7.91
N THR A 122 -25.80 18.52 6.79
CA THR A 122 -25.32 19.90 6.60
C THR A 122 -26.33 21.00 6.87
N LEU A 123 -27.63 20.68 6.82
CA LEU A 123 -28.67 21.71 6.94
C LEU A 123 -28.67 22.48 8.28
N SER A 124 -28.17 21.86 9.33
CA SER A 124 -28.18 22.43 10.67
C SER A 124 -26.84 23.01 11.12
N LEU A 125 -25.70 22.57 10.55
CA LEU A 125 -24.38 22.76 11.14
C LEU A 125 -23.23 23.07 10.14
N GLY A 126 -23.52 23.32 8.87
CA GLY A 126 -22.50 23.79 7.93
C GLY A 126 -21.42 22.80 7.54
N GLY A 127 -21.69 21.49 7.55
CA GLY A 127 -20.72 20.48 7.08
C GLY A 127 -19.70 20.03 8.12
N VAL A 128 -20.01 20.18 9.38
CA VAL A 128 -19.17 19.73 10.49
C VAL A 128 -19.14 18.20 10.55
N THR A 129 -17.96 17.63 10.78
CA THR A 129 -17.79 16.18 10.95
C THR A 129 -17.93 15.75 12.40
N SER A 130 -18.33 14.51 12.61
CA SER A 130 -18.37 13.87 13.93
C SER A 130 -17.64 12.53 13.89
N PRO A 131 -16.80 12.20 14.87
CA PRO A 131 -16.21 10.86 14.94
C PRO A 131 -17.31 9.83 15.28
N ILE A 132 -17.31 8.73 14.54
CA ILE A 132 -18.24 7.62 14.74
C ILE A 132 -17.51 6.27 14.66
N ASN A 133 -18.02 5.28 15.36
CA ASN A 133 -17.59 3.89 15.24
C ASN A 133 -18.28 3.26 14.02
N ALA A 134 -17.72 3.38 12.84
CA ALA A 134 -18.43 3.16 11.59
C ALA A 134 -18.12 1.85 10.89
N GLY A 135 -17.05 1.15 11.21
CA GLY A 135 -16.59 0.07 10.35
C GLY A 135 -16.09 -1.18 11.04
N GLY A 136 -15.91 -2.21 10.25
CA GLY A 136 -15.20 -3.42 10.62
C GLY A 136 -14.32 -3.92 9.47
N VAL A 137 -13.17 -4.48 9.81
CA VAL A 137 -12.19 -5.04 8.86
C VAL A 137 -11.74 -6.41 9.36
N LEU A 138 -11.68 -7.37 8.46
CA LEU A 138 -11.11 -8.68 8.65
C LEU A 138 -9.72 -8.73 7.99
N ASN A 139 -8.75 -9.27 8.71
CA ASN A 139 -7.46 -9.71 8.21
C ASN A 139 -7.24 -11.16 8.66
N GLU A 140 -7.02 -12.06 7.74
CA GLU A 140 -6.73 -13.46 8.03
C GLU A 140 -5.68 -13.99 7.07
N GLY A 141 -4.92 -14.97 7.49
CA GLY A 141 -3.88 -15.51 6.63
C GLY A 141 -3.08 -16.63 7.28
N VAL A 142 -2.10 -17.09 6.52
CA VAL A 142 -1.17 -18.14 6.91
C VAL A 142 0.24 -17.57 6.87
N GLU A 143 1.04 -17.88 7.87
CA GLU A 143 2.47 -17.61 7.93
C GLU A 143 3.24 -18.93 8.01
N LEU A 144 4.26 -19.07 7.18
CA LEU A 144 5.13 -20.23 7.11
C LEU A 144 6.58 -19.78 7.15
N ASP A 145 7.30 -20.22 8.16
CA ASP A 145 8.74 -20.05 8.31
C ASP A 145 9.44 -21.41 8.10
N LEU A 146 10.38 -21.44 7.15
CA LEU A 146 11.18 -22.62 6.84
C LEU A 146 12.67 -22.28 7.01
N GLY A 147 13.36 -23.06 7.80
CA GLY A 147 14.81 -22.93 7.98
C GLY A 147 15.50 -24.27 7.77
N TRP A 148 16.52 -24.27 6.93
CA TRP A 148 17.41 -25.42 6.79
C TRP A 148 18.84 -24.98 7.06
N ARG A 149 19.55 -25.73 7.91
CA ARG A 149 20.98 -25.52 8.19
C ARG A 149 21.73 -26.85 8.27
N ASP A 150 22.90 -26.89 7.69
CA ASP A 150 23.75 -28.07 7.76
C ASP A 150 25.24 -27.70 7.58
N ASN A 151 26.10 -28.66 7.90
CA ASN A 151 27.55 -28.55 7.72
C ASN A 151 28.07 -29.81 7.00
N ILE A 152 28.87 -29.61 5.96
CA ILE A 152 29.52 -30.69 5.19
C ILE A 152 31.03 -30.43 5.23
N GLY A 153 31.72 -31.04 6.20
CA GLY A 153 33.13 -30.72 6.44
C GLY A 153 33.29 -29.26 6.88
N ASP A 154 34.13 -28.50 6.16
CA ASP A 154 34.39 -27.07 6.41
C ASP A 154 33.31 -26.14 5.78
N PHE A 155 32.37 -26.70 5.03
CA PHE A 155 31.32 -25.93 4.40
C PHE A 155 30.08 -25.90 5.28
N SER A 156 29.60 -24.72 5.68
CA SER A 156 28.35 -24.50 6.39
C SER A 156 27.39 -23.71 5.52
N TYR A 157 26.13 -24.06 5.57
CA TYR A 157 25.08 -23.36 4.84
C TYR A 157 23.78 -23.29 5.63
N SER A 158 23.06 -22.20 5.45
CA SER A 158 21.70 -22.04 5.94
C SER A 158 20.82 -21.32 4.92
N ILE A 159 19.59 -21.78 4.81
CA ILE A 159 18.55 -21.20 3.97
C ILE A 159 17.32 -20.99 4.86
N ASN A 160 16.87 -19.74 4.95
CA ASN A 160 15.65 -19.40 5.67
C ASN A 160 14.69 -18.71 4.71
N ALA A 161 13.46 -19.18 4.68
CA ALA A 161 12.38 -18.58 3.88
C ALA A 161 11.16 -18.36 4.77
N ASN A 162 10.54 -17.20 4.63
CA ASN A 162 9.23 -16.93 5.22
C ASN A 162 8.23 -16.54 4.14
N ILE A 163 7.02 -17.03 4.28
CA ILE A 163 5.90 -16.75 3.37
C ILE A 163 4.72 -16.38 4.25
N SER A 164 4.11 -15.23 3.97
CA SER A 164 2.86 -14.82 4.60
C SER A 164 1.80 -14.54 3.55
N THR A 165 0.59 -15.04 3.77
CA THR A 165 -0.57 -14.72 2.95
C THR A 165 -1.48 -13.78 3.72
N LEU A 166 -2.17 -12.88 3.02
CA LEU A 166 -3.10 -11.95 3.63
C LEU A 166 -4.40 -11.87 2.82
N ARG A 167 -5.51 -12.19 3.47
CA ARG A 167 -6.84 -11.86 3.01
C ARG A 167 -7.36 -10.69 3.83
N ASN A 168 -7.52 -9.55 3.19
CA ASN A 168 -8.07 -8.33 3.79
C ASN A 168 -9.48 -8.08 3.26
N LYS A 169 -10.42 -7.70 4.13
CA LYS A 169 -11.80 -7.42 3.72
C LYS A 169 -12.50 -6.44 4.67
N VAL A 170 -13.18 -5.47 4.12
CA VAL A 170 -14.14 -4.62 4.85
C VAL A 170 -15.40 -5.45 5.10
N THR A 171 -15.74 -5.66 6.37
CA THR A 171 -16.86 -6.54 6.75
C THR A 171 -18.15 -5.79 7.00
N LYS A 172 -18.05 -4.55 7.48
CA LYS A 172 -19.20 -3.70 7.76
C LYS A 172 -18.85 -2.23 7.72
N LEU A 173 -19.84 -1.39 7.41
CA LEU A 173 -19.84 0.05 7.57
C LEU A 173 -21.16 0.50 8.22
N HIS A 174 -21.13 1.68 8.85
CA HIS A 174 -22.33 2.25 9.44
C HIS A 174 -23.31 2.68 8.32
N PRO A 175 -24.62 2.43 8.44
CA PRO A 175 -25.58 2.78 7.39
C PRO A 175 -25.58 4.25 6.97
N SER A 176 -25.22 5.18 7.86
CA SER A 176 -25.06 6.60 7.53
C SER A 176 -23.80 6.91 6.72
N VAL A 177 -22.85 5.97 6.64
CA VAL A 177 -21.58 6.12 5.88
C VAL A 177 -21.32 4.80 5.14
N PRO A 178 -22.14 4.47 4.13
CA PRO A 178 -22.06 3.19 3.43
C PRO A 178 -20.77 3.05 2.60
N ILE A 179 -20.12 4.16 2.27
CA ILE A 179 -18.90 4.24 1.50
C ILE A 179 -18.03 5.36 2.08
N ILE A 180 -16.72 5.13 2.15
CA ILE A 180 -15.75 6.16 2.49
C ILE A 180 -14.87 6.39 1.25
N ASN A 181 -14.94 7.59 0.70
CA ASN A 181 -14.04 8.00 -0.38
C ASN A 181 -12.66 8.29 0.19
N GLY A 182 -11.64 7.73 -0.44
CA GLY A 182 -10.26 7.92 -0.05
C GLY A 182 -9.59 9.07 -0.79
N THR A 183 -8.41 8.81 -1.31
CA THR A 183 -7.61 9.82 -2.00
C THR A 183 -8.30 10.29 -3.28
N GLN A 184 -8.21 11.59 -3.52
CA GLN A 184 -8.71 12.24 -4.73
C GLN A 184 -7.56 12.80 -5.56
N PHE A 185 -7.70 12.68 -6.87
CA PHE A 185 -6.87 13.33 -7.86
C PHE A 185 -7.74 14.23 -8.73
N SER A 186 -7.39 15.51 -8.86
CA SER A 186 -8.17 16.49 -9.64
C SER A 186 -9.67 16.44 -9.28
N ASN A 187 -10.00 16.29 -8.01
CA ASN A 187 -11.36 16.13 -7.47
C ASN A 187 -12.06 14.79 -7.84
N ILE A 188 -11.34 13.84 -8.44
CA ILE A 188 -11.86 12.52 -8.77
C ILE A 188 -11.36 11.52 -7.72
N THR A 189 -12.27 10.77 -7.12
CA THR A 189 -11.95 9.72 -6.15
C THR A 189 -11.29 8.54 -6.85
N VAL A 190 -10.09 8.15 -6.40
CA VAL A 190 -9.31 7.04 -6.96
C VAL A 190 -9.23 5.83 -6.04
N THR A 191 -9.50 6.01 -4.74
CA THR A 191 -9.57 4.90 -3.79
C THR A 191 -10.85 4.94 -3.00
N ARG A 192 -11.36 3.78 -2.61
CA ARG A 192 -12.61 3.65 -1.88
C ARG A 192 -12.52 2.56 -0.81
N PHE A 193 -13.26 2.77 0.26
CA PHE A 193 -13.43 1.83 1.33
C PHE A 193 -14.90 1.47 1.40
N GLU A 194 -15.26 0.24 1.04
CA GLU A 194 -16.64 -0.24 1.02
C GLU A 194 -16.76 -1.71 1.38
N VAL A 195 -17.94 -2.11 1.84
CA VAL A 195 -18.20 -3.46 2.33
C VAL A 195 -18.04 -4.50 1.22
N GLY A 196 -17.28 -5.55 1.52
CA GLY A 196 -17.06 -6.65 0.60
C GLY A 196 -15.70 -6.61 -0.10
N GLU A 197 -15.09 -5.43 -0.20
CA GLU A 197 -13.83 -5.18 -0.89
C GLU A 197 -12.63 -5.13 0.07
N LYS A 198 -11.41 -5.15 -0.48
CA LYS A 198 -10.20 -4.84 0.27
C LYS A 198 -10.19 -3.38 0.70
N VAL A 199 -9.51 -3.08 1.79
CA VAL A 199 -9.35 -1.71 2.30
C VAL A 199 -8.66 -0.83 1.26
N TRP A 200 -9.27 0.30 0.93
CA TRP A 200 -8.76 1.30 -0.02
C TRP A 200 -8.46 0.73 -1.42
N HIS A 201 -9.34 -0.15 -1.93
CA HIS A 201 -9.25 -0.60 -3.31
C HIS A 201 -9.32 0.57 -4.31
N PHE A 202 -8.75 0.39 -5.49
CA PHE A 202 -8.82 1.38 -6.56
C PHE A 202 -10.22 1.40 -7.16
N TYR A 203 -10.74 2.60 -7.35
CA TYR A 203 -12.09 2.82 -7.81
C TYR A 203 -12.10 3.63 -9.11
N GLY A 204 -12.66 3.06 -10.17
CA GLY A 204 -12.67 3.66 -11.49
C GLY A 204 -13.42 2.86 -12.51
N TYR A 205 -13.19 3.16 -13.78
CA TYR A 205 -13.82 2.46 -14.90
C TYR A 205 -13.04 1.21 -15.29
N ASP A 206 -13.74 0.12 -15.59
CA ASP A 206 -13.13 -1.12 -16.06
C ASP A 206 -12.88 -1.03 -17.57
N TYR A 207 -11.62 -0.78 -17.95
CA TYR A 207 -11.20 -0.57 -19.35
C TYR A 207 -11.28 -1.87 -20.14
N ALA A 208 -11.95 -1.82 -21.29
CA ALA A 208 -12.16 -2.98 -22.16
C ALA A 208 -11.24 -2.99 -23.40
N GLY A 209 -10.58 -1.88 -23.69
CA GLY A 209 -9.73 -1.75 -24.88
C GLY A 209 -10.07 -0.53 -25.72
N VAL A 210 -9.67 -0.59 -27.00
CA VAL A 210 -9.91 0.47 -27.99
C VAL A 210 -10.85 -0.04 -29.05
N ASP A 211 -11.81 0.78 -29.44
CA ASP A 211 -12.62 0.53 -30.61
C ASP A 211 -11.76 0.62 -31.89
N PRO A 212 -11.60 -0.46 -32.65
CA PRO A 212 -10.70 -0.49 -33.80
C PRO A 212 -11.18 0.42 -34.97
N GLU A 213 -12.46 0.78 -35.00
CA GLU A 213 -13.02 1.64 -36.07
C GLU A 213 -12.88 3.13 -35.74
N THR A 214 -13.09 3.50 -34.48
CA THR A 214 -13.14 4.91 -34.05
C THR A 214 -11.92 5.37 -33.23
N GLY A 215 -11.12 4.44 -32.71
CA GLY A 215 -10.02 4.73 -31.80
C GLY A 215 -10.45 5.21 -30.43
N ARG A 216 -11.74 5.12 -30.08
CA ARG A 216 -12.23 5.52 -28.74
C ARG A 216 -11.97 4.45 -27.70
N ALA A 217 -11.78 4.88 -26.46
CA ALA A 217 -11.69 3.97 -25.33
C ALA A 217 -13.03 3.28 -25.08
N LEU A 218 -13.01 1.97 -24.87
CA LEU A 218 -14.16 1.16 -24.48
C LEU A 218 -14.04 0.74 -23.02
N TYR A 219 -15.16 0.69 -22.35
CA TYR A 219 -15.25 0.32 -20.94
C TYR A 219 -16.31 -0.76 -20.75
N TRP A 220 -16.06 -1.69 -19.85
CA TRP A 220 -17.06 -2.66 -19.45
C TRP A 220 -18.11 -1.99 -18.59
N VAL A 221 -19.37 -2.11 -19.00
CA VAL A 221 -20.53 -1.58 -18.30
C VAL A 221 -21.58 -2.66 -18.15
N ASN A 222 -22.46 -2.52 -17.16
CA ASN A 222 -23.60 -3.41 -17.01
C ASN A 222 -24.87 -2.69 -17.48
N ARG A 223 -25.52 -3.24 -18.50
CA ARG A 223 -26.79 -2.76 -19.01
C ARG A 223 -27.80 -3.92 -19.04
N ASP A 224 -28.91 -3.77 -18.35
CA ASP A 224 -29.98 -4.79 -18.26
C ASP A 224 -29.44 -6.15 -17.74
N GLY A 225 -28.49 -6.14 -16.81
CA GLY A 225 -27.88 -7.35 -16.26
C GLY A 225 -26.87 -8.05 -17.18
N LYS A 226 -26.52 -7.43 -18.33
CA LYS A 226 -25.50 -7.94 -19.26
C LYS A 226 -24.26 -7.06 -19.23
N ARG A 227 -23.09 -7.70 -19.20
CA ARG A 227 -21.80 -7.03 -19.35
C ARG A 227 -21.56 -6.73 -20.84
N VAL A 228 -21.53 -5.46 -21.19
CA VAL A 228 -21.30 -4.96 -22.54
C VAL A 228 -20.23 -3.89 -22.56
N THR A 229 -19.72 -3.50 -23.71
CA THR A 229 -18.79 -2.38 -23.86
C THR A 229 -19.49 -1.10 -24.21
N SER A 230 -19.01 0.03 -23.69
CA SER A 230 -19.49 1.38 -24.02
C SER A 230 -18.28 2.33 -24.06
N ASP A 231 -18.33 3.27 -25.00
CA ASP A 231 -17.37 4.38 -25.09
C ASP A 231 -17.78 5.58 -24.22
N VAL A 232 -19.01 5.55 -23.67
CA VAL A 232 -19.55 6.58 -22.78
C VAL A 232 -20.09 5.95 -21.50
N PRO A 233 -19.21 5.48 -20.58
CA PRO A 233 -19.64 4.97 -19.29
C PRO A 233 -20.19 6.09 -18.41
N GLU A 234 -21.13 5.74 -17.54
CA GLU A 234 -21.70 6.63 -16.53
C GLU A 234 -20.92 6.55 -15.22
N GLU A 235 -21.12 7.51 -14.29
CA GLU A 235 -20.48 7.49 -12.97
C GLU A 235 -20.83 6.22 -12.19
N SER A 236 -22.03 5.69 -12.37
CA SER A 236 -22.52 4.44 -11.76
C SER A 236 -21.84 3.18 -12.30
N ASP A 237 -21.10 3.25 -13.41
CA ASP A 237 -20.36 2.12 -13.97
C ASP A 237 -18.97 1.94 -13.34
N LYS A 238 -18.54 2.87 -12.51
CA LYS A 238 -17.30 2.71 -11.77
C LYS A 238 -17.39 1.55 -10.79
N THR A 239 -16.30 0.82 -10.67
CA THR A 239 -16.21 -0.40 -9.86
C THR A 239 -14.81 -0.51 -9.22
N ASN A 240 -14.58 -1.58 -8.45
CA ASN A 240 -13.24 -1.99 -8.04
C ASN A 240 -12.43 -2.37 -9.28
N ILE A 241 -11.31 -1.69 -9.50
CA ILE A 241 -10.38 -1.91 -10.63
C ILE A 241 -9.03 -2.43 -10.17
N GLY A 242 -8.88 -2.77 -8.91
CA GLY A 242 -7.66 -3.33 -8.34
C GLY A 242 -7.38 -2.85 -6.93
N ASP A 243 -6.29 -3.30 -6.35
CA ASP A 243 -5.90 -2.94 -4.98
C ASP A 243 -4.38 -2.99 -4.77
N ALA A 244 -3.91 -2.30 -3.73
CA ALA A 244 -2.50 -2.18 -3.40
C ALA A 244 -2.01 -3.19 -2.33
N ILE A 245 -2.92 -3.95 -1.73
CA ILE A 245 -2.58 -4.85 -0.62
C ILE A 245 -2.06 -6.17 -1.20
N PRO A 246 -0.82 -6.59 -0.91
CA PRO A 246 -0.30 -7.84 -1.40
C PRO A 246 -1.08 -9.04 -0.82
N ASP A 247 -1.34 -10.03 -1.67
CA ASP A 247 -1.91 -11.31 -1.23
C ASP A 247 -0.85 -12.21 -0.58
N VAL A 248 0.41 -12.08 -1.03
CA VAL A 248 1.54 -12.88 -0.55
C VAL A 248 2.76 -12.00 -0.35
N THR A 249 3.43 -12.17 0.78
CA THR A 249 4.78 -11.63 1.02
C THR A 249 5.77 -12.77 1.20
N LEU A 250 6.99 -12.59 0.71
CA LEU A 250 8.05 -13.57 0.73
C LEU A 250 9.35 -12.94 1.24
N GLY A 251 10.03 -13.59 2.16
CA GLY A 251 11.40 -13.31 2.56
C GLY A 251 12.30 -14.51 2.31
N LEU A 252 13.54 -14.27 1.92
CA LEU A 252 14.56 -15.29 1.70
C LEU A 252 15.91 -14.82 2.23
N ASN A 253 16.55 -15.68 3.02
CA ASN A 253 17.92 -15.48 3.46
C ASN A 253 18.74 -16.73 3.16
N ILE A 254 19.88 -16.58 2.49
CA ILE A 254 20.85 -17.63 2.21
C ILE A 254 22.19 -17.21 2.77
N SER A 255 22.77 -18.06 3.62
CA SER A 255 24.13 -17.86 4.17
C SER A 255 24.98 -19.08 3.90
N LEU A 256 26.15 -18.85 3.32
CA LEU A 256 27.15 -19.87 3.00
C LEU A 256 28.46 -19.46 3.63
N ALA A 257 29.19 -20.43 4.21
CA ALA A 257 30.54 -20.16 4.71
C ALA A 257 31.47 -21.34 4.41
N TRP A 258 32.70 -21.02 3.98
CA TRP A 258 33.73 -21.99 3.70
C TRP A 258 35.13 -21.42 3.88
N LYS A 259 35.91 -22.01 4.78
CA LYS A 259 37.33 -21.66 5.01
C LYS A 259 37.62 -20.16 5.09
N GLY A 260 36.79 -19.43 5.86
CA GLY A 260 36.94 -17.99 6.06
C GLY A 260 36.22 -17.12 5.01
N ILE A 261 35.74 -17.69 3.91
CA ILE A 261 34.83 -17.01 2.97
C ILE A 261 33.42 -17.12 3.53
N ASP A 262 32.68 -16.03 3.55
CA ASP A 262 31.24 -15.98 3.84
C ASP A 262 30.49 -15.27 2.71
N PHE A 263 29.35 -15.82 2.34
CA PHE A 263 28.46 -15.29 1.31
C PHE A 263 27.03 -15.26 1.82
N ASN A 264 26.41 -14.09 1.80
CA ASN A 264 25.06 -13.87 2.27
C ASN A 264 24.21 -13.22 1.18
N VAL A 265 23.00 -13.72 1.02
CA VAL A 265 21.98 -13.12 0.14
C VAL A 265 20.68 -12.98 0.92
N ASN A 266 20.14 -11.76 0.92
CA ASN A 266 18.83 -11.44 1.47
C ASN A 266 17.92 -10.97 0.34
N GLY A 267 16.70 -11.47 0.31
CA GLY A 267 15.68 -11.05 -0.64
C GLY A 267 14.31 -10.91 0.02
N SER A 268 13.48 -10.07 -0.55
CA SER A 268 12.06 -9.97 -0.16
C SER A 268 11.19 -9.64 -1.37
N GLY A 269 9.94 -10.06 -1.32
CA GLY A 269 8.99 -9.84 -2.39
C GLY A 269 7.57 -9.66 -1.90
N GLN A 270 6.75 -9.07 -2.76
CA GLN A 270 5.32 -8.92 -2.60
C GLN A 270 4.65 -9.32 -3.90
N PHE A 271 3.51 -10.02 -3.79
CA PHE A 271 2.79 -10.56 -4.95
C PHE A 271 1.29 -10.36 -4.77
N GLY A 272 0.61 -10.14 -5.91
CA GLY A 272 -0.82 -9.91 -5.95
C GLY A 272 -1.24 -8.46 -5.73
N ASN A 273 -0.30 -7.58 -5.36
CA ASN A 273 -0.56 -6.15 -5.26
C ASN A 273 -0.45 -5.44 -6.61
N GLN A 274 -1.19 -4.36 -6.74
CA GLN A 274 -1.22 -3.52 -7.93
C GLN A 274 -0.87 -2.07 -7.57
N MET A 275 -0.48 -1.29 -8.57
CA MET A 275 -0.29 0.14 -8.45
C MET A 275 -1.10 0.89 -9.50
N PHE A 276 -1.71 1.97 -9.06
CA PHE A 276 -2.38 2.94 -9.91
C PHE A 276 -1.37 3.99 -10.35
N MET A 277 -1.08 4.05 -11.65
CA MET A 277 -0.07 4.96 -12.22
C MET A 277 -0.62 6.38 -12.33
N CYS A 278 -0.26 7.24 -11.38
CA CYS A 278 -0.57 8.67 -11.38
C CYS A 278 0.56 9.54 -11.95
N ILE A 279 1.63 8.94 -12.48
CA ILE A 279 2.80 9.66 -13.04
C ILE A 279 2.38 10.50 -14.25
N GLN A 280 1.37 10.06 -14.97
CA GLN A 280 0.78 10.79 -16.05
C GLN A 280 -0.02 11.96 -15.51
N ARG A 281 0.07 13.09 -16.15
CA ARG A 281 -0.82 14.19 -15.85
C ARG A 281 -2.24 13.81 -16.29
N GLN A 282 -3.14 13.66 -15.32
CA GLN A 282 -4.46 13.10 -15.52
C GLN A 282 -5.44 14.06 -16.18
N ASP A 283 -5.13 15.35 -16.20
CA ASP A 283 -5.92 16.39 -16.87
C ASP A 283 -5.43 16.70 -18.28
N ARG A 284 -4.23 16.26 -18.65
CA ARG A 284 -3.63 16.56 -19.97
C ARG A 284 -2.65 15.48 -20.40
N LEU A 285 -3.06 14.63 -21.32
CA LEU A 285 -2.17 13.63 -21.93
C LEU A 285 -1.14 14.24 -22.90
N THR A 286 -1.34 15.47 -23.32
CA THR A 286 -0.46 16.20 -24.25
C THR A 286 0.68 16.96 -23.57
N SER A 287 0.79 16.90 -22.23
CA SER A 287 1.88 17.53 -21.53
C SER A 287 3.16 16.69 -21.56
N ASN A 288 4.31 17.31 -21.22
CA ASN A 288 5.69 16.78 -21.34
C ASN A 288 5.99 15.53 -20.49
N ARG A 289 4.99 14.79 -20.01
CA ARG A 289 5.14 13.62 -19.12
C ARG A 289 4.61 12.33 -19.73
N MET A 290 4.38 12.30 -21.04
CA MET A 290 3.84 11.14 -21.72
C MET A 290 4.92 10.08 -21.92
N LYS A 291 4.62 8.81 -21.57
CA LYS A 291 5.52 7.68 -21.85
C LYS A 291 5.56 7.36 -23.34
N ASP A 292 6.66 6.78 -23.81
CA ASP A 292 6.83 6.40 -25.22
C ASP A 292 5.72 5.48 -25.74
N VAL A 293 5.18 4.62 -24.89
CA VAL A 293 4.08 3.71 -25.24
C VAL A 293 2.85 4.45 -25.78
N PHE A 294 2.59 5.69 -25.33
CA PHE A 294 1.49 6.51 -25.86
C PHE A 294 1.73 6.99 -27.29
N TYR A 295 2.94 6.92 -27.78
CA TYR A 295 3.25 7.22 -29.18
C TYR A 295 3.35 5.95 -30.03
N THR A 296 3.93 4.89 -29.47
CA THR A 296 4.25 3.66 -30.22
C THR A 296 3.08 2.71 -30.32
N ASP A 297 2.21 2.66 -29.31
CA ASP A 297 1.07 1.74 -29.23
C ASP A 297 -0.31 2.46 -29.27
N ARG A 298 -0.30 3.70 -29.69
CA ARG A 298 -1.54 4.47 -29.85
C ARG A 298 -2.28 4.04 -31.11
N TRP A 299 -3.61 3.97 -31.01
CA TRP A 299 -4.46 3.79 -32.16
C TRP A 299 -4.30 4.97 -33.15
N SER A 300 -4.20 4.64 -34.41
CA SER A 300 -4.25 5.56 -35.55
C SER A 300 -4.82 4.81 -36.77
N GLU A 301 -5.13 5.51 -37.84
CA GLU A 301 -5.60 4.87 -39.09
C GLU A 301 -4.56 3.88 -39.64
N SER A 302 -3.27 4.11 -39.39
CA SER A 302 -2.18 3.21 -39.75
C SER A 302 -1.87 2.13 -38.70
N ASN A 303 -2.43 2.25 -37.49
CA ASN A 303 -2.25 1.31 -36.37
C ASN A 303 -3.59 1.09 -35.64
N ARG A 304 -4.56 0.45 -36.31
CA ARG A 304 -5.89 0.18 -35.74
C ARG A 304 -5.88 -0.85 -34.61
N SER A 305 -4.79 -1.58 -34.43
CA SER A 305 -4.59 -2.54 -33.37
C SER A 305 -3.94 -1.95 -32.12
N GLY A 306 -3.70 -0.65 -32.07
CA GLY A 306 -3.11 0.03 -30.91
C GLY A 306 -3.94 -0.17 -29.64
N SER A 307 -3.29 -0.45 -28.52
CA SER A 307 -3.96 -0.69 -27.23
C SER A 307 -4.29 0.59 -26.47
N ILE A 308 -3.78 1.73 -26.94
CA ILE A 308 -4.02 3.06 -26.37
C ILE A 308 -4.96 3.84 -27.27
N PRO A 309 -5.99 4.50 -26.74
CA PRO A 309 -6.96 5.27 -27.53
C PRO A 309 -6.31 6.35 -28.39
N ALA A 310 -7.01 6.74 -29.45
CA ALA A 310 -6.60 7.82 -30.34
C ALA A 310 -6.33 9.13 -29.57
N ALA A 311 -5.34 9.89 -30.02
CA ALA A 311 -4.96 11.16 -29.37
C ALA A 311 -6.11 12.13 -29.19
N ILE A 312 -6.99 12.21 -30.18
CA ILE A 312 -8.15 13.09 -30.16
C ILE A 312 -9.20 12.66 -29.14
N ALA A 313 -9.32 11.32 -28.91
CA ALA A 313 -10.31 10.75 -28.00
C ALA A 313 -9.93 10.92 -26.51
N ILE A 314 -8.65 11.17 -26.19
CA ILE A 314 -8.17 11.26 -24.80
C ILE A 314 -7.35 12.54 -24.55
N ASN A 315 -7.52 13.54 -25.39
CA ASN A 315 -6.70 14.76 -25.30
C ASN A 315 -7.14 15.67 -24.15
N GLN A 316 -8.42 15.86 -23.94
CA GLN A 316 -8.96 16.75 -22.91
C GLN A 316 -10.39 16.35 -22.49
N GLY A 317 -10.81 16.81 -21.31
CA GLY A 317 -12.16 16.68 -20.81
C GLY A 317 -12.53 15.27 -20.32
N THR A 318 -13.80 14.96 -20.35
CA THR A 318 -14.39 13.78 -19.74
C THR A 318 -13.83 12.45 -20.27
N ASP A 319 -13.50 12.37 -21.56
CA ASP A 319 -12.95 11.14 -22.14
C ASP A 319 -11.51 10.88 -21.68
N ALA A 320 -10.70 11.95 -21.55
CA ALA A 320 -9.37 11.82 -20.94
C ALA A 320 -9.46 11.40 -19.48
N GLU A 321 -10.38 11.98 -18.72
CA GLU A 321 -10.61 11.62 -17.32
C GLU A 321 -11.04 10.16 -17.19
N ARG A 322 -12.00 9.70 -17.98
CA ARG A 322 -12.46 8.30 -17.97
C ARG A 322 -11.31 7.32 -18.20
N TYR A 323 -10.45 7.59 -19.18
CA TYR A 323 -9.31 6.74 -19.50
C TYR A 323 -8.26 6.73 -18.37
N LEU A 324 -7.93 7.90 -17.84
CA LEU A 324 -6.91 8.06 -16.80
C LEU A 324 -7.39 7.58 -15.43
N PHE A 325 -8.68 7.47 -15.21
CA PHE A 325 -9.28 6.90 -13.99
C PHE A 325 -9.90 5.52 -14.25
N SER A 326 -9.22 4.72 -15.05
CA SER A 326 -9.64 3.36 -15.39
C SER A 326 -8.59 2.32 -15.07
N SER A 327 -8.96 1.05 -15.21
CA SER A 327 -8.05 -0.08 -15.04
C SER A 327 -6.89 -0.10 -16.04
N ALA A 328 -6.94 0.72 -17.12
CA ALA A 328 -5.80 0.94 -18.02
C ALA A 328 -4.57 1.53 -17.30
N MET A 329 -4.77 2.25 -16.19
CA MET A 329 -3.71 2.84 -15.38
C MET A 329 -3.30 1.95 -14.18
N VAL A 330 -3.98 0.83 -13.97
CA VAL A 330 -3.63 -0.15 -12.94
C VAL A 330 -2.66 -1.18 -13.51
N THR A 331 -1.56 -1.40 -12.84
CA THR A 331 -0.53 -2.35 -13.26
C THR A 331 -0.17 -3.30 -12.13
N ASP A 332 0.20 -4.53 -12.50
CA ASP A 332 0.79 -5.50 -11.57
C ASP A 332 2.08 -4.91 -10.97
N ALA A 333 2.12 -4.80 -9.66
CA ALA A 333 3.26 -4.30 -8.88
C ALA A 333 3.95 -5.42 -8.10
N SER A 334 3.68 -6.67 -8.43
CA SER A 334 4.37 -7.81 -7.85
C SER A 334 5.87 -7.73 -8.15
N PHE A 335 6.67 -8.02 -7.15
CA PHE A 335 8.13 -8.02 -7.30
C PHE A 335 8.80 -8.99 -6.33
N PHE A 336 10.03 -9.39 -6.69
CA PHE A 336 11.01 -9.93 -5.77
C PHE A 336 12.31 -9.17 -5.92
N LYS A 337 12.80 -8.59 -4.82
CA LYS A 337 14.01 -7.77 -4.79
C LYS A 337 15.10 -8.47 -3.97
N ILE A 338 16.29 -8.58 -4.54
CA ILE A 338 17.48 -8.98 -3.81
C ILE A 338 17.99 -7.74 -3.08
N ARG A 339 17.75 -7.73 -1.77
CA ARG A 339 18.06 -6.60 -0.88
C ARG A 339 19.53 -6.43 -0.66
N GLN A 340 20.24 -7.55 -0.50
CA GLN A 340 21.65 -7.54 -0.22
C GLN A 340 22.32 -8.80 -0.77
N ILE A 341 23.48 -8.62 -1.37
CA ILE A 341 24.44 -9.66 -1.67
C ILE A 341 25.74 -9.23 -0.99
N GLN A 342 26.22 -10.02 -0.04
CA GLN A 342 27.47 -9.73 0.65
C GLN A 342 28.44 -10.88 0.52
N LEU A 343 29.68 -10.56 0.13
CA LEU A 343 30.82 -11.50 0.12
C LEU A 343 31.87 -10.99 1.10
N GLY A 344 32.22 -11.80 2.07
CA GLY A 344 33.24 -11.52 3.07
C GLY A 344 34.37 -12.52 3.06
N TYR A 345 35.51 -12.11 3.57
CA TYR A 345 36.64 -12.98 3.84
C TYR A 345 37.29 -12.66 5.18
N THR A 346 37.33 -13.65 6.03
CA THR A 346 38.02 -13.57 7.33
C THR A 346 39.44 -14.14 7.20
N ILE A 347 40.44 -13.32 7.43
CA ILE A 347 41.84 -13.71 7.34
C ILE A 347 42.16 -14.70 8.46
N PRO A 348 42.87 -15.82 8.15
CA PRO A 348 43.24 -16.79 9.18
C PRO A 348 44.02 -16.19 10.32
N ARG A 349 43.73 -16.61 11.54
CA ARG A 349 44.41 -16.13 12.79
C ARG A 349 45.92 -16.30 12.76
N SER A 350 46.43 -17.29 12.05
CA SER A 350 47.89 -17.50 11.87
C SER A 350 48.61 -16.32 11.19
N VAL A 351 47.86 -15.54 10.41
CA VAL A 351 48.37 -14.34 9.73
C VAL A 351 48.14 -13.10 10.59
N THR A 352 46.94 -12.92 11.12
CA THR A 352 46.53 -11.69 11.84
C THR A 352 47.25 -11.53 13.19
N ARG A 353 47.56 -12.61 13.89
CA ARG A 353 48.33 -12.56 15.15
C ARG A 353 49.73 -11.96 14.98
N LYS A 354 50.32 -12.03 13.78
CA LYS A 354 51.65 -11.41 13.51
C LYS A 354 51.61 -9.88 13.61
N ILE A 355 50.44 -9.28 13.50
CA ILE A 355 50.19 -7.84 13.57
C ILE A 355 49.32 -7.44 14.75
N PHE A 356 49.25 -8.31 15.80
CA PHE A 356 48.47 -8.09 17.02
C PHE A 356 46.96 -7.89 16.80
N VAL A 357 46.40 -8.46 15.70
CA VAL A 357 44.98 -8.43 15.42
C VAL A 357 44.40 -9.83 15.67
N GLU A 358 43.35 -9.90 16.47
CA GLU A 358 42.65 -11.17 16.78
C GLU A 358 41.81 -11.65 15.63
N ASN A 359 41.02 -10.74 15.02
CA ASN A 359 40.18 -11.05 13.88
C ASN A 359 40.18 -9.90 12.87
N PHE A 360 40.32 -10.23 11.60
CA PHE A 360 40.19 -9.28 10.49
C PHE A 360 39.31 -9.87 9.42
N ARG A 361 38.15 -9.24 9.19
CA ARG A 361 37.24 -9.59 8.11
C ARG A 361 37.04 -8.39 7.21
N ALA A 362 37.26 -8.58 5.90
CA ALA A 362 36.91 -7.63 4.85
C ALA A 362 35.69 -8.12 4.09
N TYR A 363 34.82 -7.21 3.65
CA TYR A 363 33.64 -7.57 2.88
C TYR A 363 33.26 -6.50 1.85
N VAL A 364 32.55 -6.95 0.81
CA VAL A 364 31.84 -6.11 -0.15
C VAL A 364 30.36 -6.46 -0.09
N SER A 365 29.50 -5.44 -0.13
CA SER A 365 28.03 -5.57 -0.18
C SER A 365 27.48 -4.82 -1.38
N LEU A 366 26.53 -5.47 -2.05
CA LEU A 366 25.69 -4.90 -3.09
C LEU A 366 24.24 -4.84 -2.55
N ASP A 367 23.72 -3.65 -2.34
CA ASP A 367 22.40 -3.47 -1.78
C ASP A 367 21.41 -2.96 -2.87
N ASP A 368 20.23 -3.58 -2.96
CA ASP A 368 19.13 -3.25 -3.87
C ASP A 368 19.49 -3.30 -5.38
N PHE A 369 20.39 -4.17 -5.78
CA PHE A 369 20.90 -4.25 -7.16
C PHE A 369 19.93 -4.90 -8.14
N PHE A 370 19.15 -5.90 -7.71
CA PHE A 370 18.33 -6.71 -8.58
C PHE A 370 16.87 -6.74 -8.13
N THR A 371 15.99 -6.33 -9.03
CA THR A 371 14.53 -6.40 -8.85
C THR A 371 13.94 -7.18 -10.00
N ILE A 372 13.20 -8.23 -9.68
CA ILE A 372 12.45 -9.04 -10.63
C ILE A 372 11.00 -8.57 -10.53
N THR A 373 10.48 -7.93 -11.57
CA THR A 373 9.14 -7.36 -11.59
C THR A 373 8.61 -7.20 -13.02
N LYS A 374 7.30 -7.18 -13.17
CA LYS A 374 6.61 -6.78 -14.41
C LYS A 374 6.10 -5.34 -14.35
N TYR A 375 6.33 -4.66 -13.23
CA TYR A 375 5.88 -3.29 -13.04
C TYR A 375 6.49 -2.35 -14.08
N LYS A 376 5.66 -1.52 -14.69
CA LYS A 376 6.04 -0.62 -15.78
C LYS A 376 6.47 0.78 -15.32
N GLY A 377 6.39 1.05 -14.00
CA GLY A 377 6.84 2.30 -13.38
C GLY A 377 8.34 2.29 -13.03
N LEU A 378 8.76 3.22 -12.18
CA LEU A 378 10.16 3.36 -11.77
C LEU A 378 10.59 2.31 -10.75
N ASP A 379 9.76 2.08 -9.71
CA ASP A 379 10.04 1.12 -8.65
C ASP A 379 8.71 0.60 -8.05
N PRO A 380 8.47 -0.72 -8.02
CA PRO A 380 7.22 -1.29 -7.50
C PRO A 380 7.02 -1.12 -6.00
N GLU A 381 8.04 -0.71 -5.24
CA GLU A 381 7.93 -0.46 -3.80
C GLU A 381 7.57 0.98 -3.46
N VAL A 382 7.77 1.92 -4.38
CA VAL A 382 7.60 3.34 -4.10
C VAL A 382 6.18 3.76 -4.45
N SER A 383 5.33 3.85 -3.45
CA SER A 383 3.98 4.41 -3.55
C SER A 383 3.84 5.72 -2.79
N ALA A 384 2.79 6.47 -3.09
CA ALA A 384 2.50 7.74 -2.44
C ALA A 384 1.89 7.55 -1.06
N GLY A 385 2.66 7.21 -0.07
CA GLY A 385 2.20 7.23 1.31
C GLY A 385 1.46 5.97 1.78
N THR A 386 0.65 6.13 2.82
CA THR A 386 -0.06 5.06 3.54
C THR A 386 -1.57 5.31 3.55
N GLY A 387 -2.34 4.33 4.00
CA GLY A 387 -3.80 4.42 4.09
C GLY A 387 -4.43 4.55 2.71
N SER A 388 -5.29 5.55 2.51
CA SER A 388 -6.03 5.74 1.25
C SER A 388 -5.16 6.10 0.04
N SER A 389 -3.87 6.42 0.24
CA SER A 389 -2.91 6.72 -0.83
C SER A 389 -1.99 5.56 -1.16
N GLN A 390 -2.10 4.44 -0.46
CA GLN A 390 -1.29 3.26 -0.73
C GLN A 390 -1.50 2.76 -2.16
N GLY A 391 -0.42 2.41 -2.85
CA GLY A 391 -0.47 1.93 -4.23
C GLY A 391 -0.64 3.00 -5.31
N LEU A 392 -0.69 4.28 -4.95
CA LEU A 392 -0.68 5.35 -5.94
C LEU A 392 0.77 5.70 -6.31
N ASP A 393 1.15 5.52 -7.58
CA ASP A 393 2.46 5.94 -8.08
C ASP A 393 2.42 7.39 -8.54
N LEU A 394 2.94 8.28 -7.71
CA LEU A 394 3.08 9.71 -7.98
C LEU A 394 4.44 10.10 -8.56
N GLY A 395 5.24 9.14 -8.99
CA GLY A 395 6.60 9.37 -9.48
C GLY A 395 7.60 9.56 -8.35
N GLY A 396 7.46 8.78 -7.28
CA GLY A 396 8.43 8.74 -6.19
C GLY A 396 9.82 8.33 -6.70
N TYR A 397 10.86 8.83 -6.03
CA TYR A 397 12.23 8.49 -6.40
C TYR A 397 12.50 7.01 -6.10
N PRO A 398 13.02 6.22 -7.06
CA PRO A 398 13.28 4.80 -6.86
C PRO A 398 14.38 4.55 -5.83
N ILE A 399 14.34 3.40 -5.17
CA ILE A 399 15.37 2.97 -4.23
C ILE A 399 16.70 2.84 -4.96
N THR A 400 17.74 3.49 -4.41
CA THR A 400 19.07 3.55 -5.04
C THR A 400 19.90 2.30 -4.74
N ARG A 401 20.60 1.79 -5.74
CA ARG A 401 21.61 0.75 -5.57
C ARG A 401 22.82 1.27 -4.83
N LYS A 402 23.37 0.48 -3.91
CA LYS A 402 24.55 0.86 -3.11
C LYS A 402 25.61 -0.23 -3.20
N VAL A 403 26.86 0.20 -3.29
CA VAL A 403 28.03 -0.65 -3.13
C VAL A 403 28.76 -0.22 -1.87
N SER A 404 28.97 -1.14 -0.96
CA SER A 404 29.66 -0.88 0.30
C SER A 404 30.88 -1.80 0.44
N VAL A 405 31.98 -1.25 0.93
CA VAL A 405 33.18 -2.02 1.32
C VAL A 405 33.41 -1.75 2.77
N GLY A 406 33.63 -2.80 3.56
CA GLY A 406 33.82 -2.66 5.00
C GLY A 406 34.87 -3.62 5.55
N PHE A 407 35.35 -3.27 6.73
CA PHE A 407 36.34 -4.05 7.49
C PHE A 407 35.86 -4.18 8.93
N ASN A 408 35.95 -5.39 9.47
CA ASN A 408 35.73 -5.68 10.88
C ASN A 408 37.07 -6.11 11.48
N ILE A 409 37.56 -5.36 12.46
CA ILE A 409 38.86 -5.61 13.11
C ILE A 409 38.63 -5.74 14.60
N THR A 410 39.14 -6.85 15.17
CA THR A 410 39.16 -7.08 16.61
C THR A 410 40.63 -7.23 17.05
N PHE A 411 41.02 -6.51 18.12
CA PHE A 411 42.37 -6.53 18.67
C PHE A 411 42.44 -7.40 19.90
#